data_027a81ecea7cadbd51595cbac1e08d16
#
_entry.id   027a81ecea7cadbd51595cbac1e08d16
#
_cell.length_a   1.000
_cell.length_b   1.000
_cell.length_c   1.000
_cell.angle_alpha   90.00
_cell.angle_beta   90.00
_cell.angle_gamma   90.00
#
_symmetry.space_group_name_H-M   'P 1'
#
loop_
_entity.id
_entity.type
_entity.pdbx_description
1 polymer ?
#
loop_
_entity_poly.entity_id
_entity_poly.type
_entity_poly.pdbx_seq_one_letter_code
_entity_poly.pdbx_strand_id
1 'polypeptide(L)'
;GGLIKLRDEAGLGRRALEYIEQLSIKCTGPKQFAKELSGGNQQKICLARAFAVEPRLLLVSEPTRGIDVGAKKRVLDALLRSNREHGTTIVMVSSELEELRAICDRVAIVDEGRIAGILAPEADLSEFGLLMAGERAAAGAADA
;
A
#
# COMPACT_ATOMS: atom_id res chain seq x y z
N GLY A 1 -38.72 -7.78 -11.61
CA GLY A 1 -38.59 -7.90 -10.19
C GLY A 1 -37.16 -7.64 -9.79
N GLY A 2 -36.84 -6.40 -9.38
CA GLY A 2 -35.52 -6.04 -8.90
C GLY A 2 -35.32 -6.66 -7.51
N LEU A 3 -34.30 -7.52 -7.36
CA LEU A 3 -33.82 -7.96 -6.06
C LEU A 3 -33.23 -6.75 -5.36
N ILE A 4 -33.93 -6.19 -4.38
CA ILE A 4 -33.36 -5.24 -3.42
C ILE A 4 -32.40 -6.07 -2.58
N LYS A 5 -31.09 -5.97 -2.88
CA LYS A 5 -30.04 -6.56 -2.05
C LYS A 5 -30.04 -5.78 -0.73
N LEU A 6 -30.69 -6.34 0.29
CA LEU A 6 -30.63 -5.80 1.65
C LEU A 6 -29.16 -5.65 2.02
N ARG A 7 -28.70 -4.43 2.30
CA ARG A 7 -27.36 -4.19 2.82
C ARG A 7 -27.28 -4.87 4.19
N ASP A 8 -26.35 -5.79 4.33
CA ASP A 8 -25.98 -6.35 5.64
C ASP A 8 -25.23 -5.27 6.45
N GLU A 9 -25.99 -4.36 7.06
CA GLU A 9 -25.43 -3.27 7.85
C GLU A 9 -24.64 -3.78 9.06
N ALA A 10 -25.04 -4.90 9.63
CA ALA A 10 -24.35 -5.52 10.77
C ALA A 10 -22.98 -6.11 10.35
N GLY A 11 -22.92 -6.77 9.21
CA GLY A 11 -21.68 -7.27 8.64
C GLY A 11 -20.73 -6.16 8.21
N LEU A 12 -21.27 -5.12 7.57
CA LEU A 12 -20.48 -3.92 7.20
C LEU A 12 -19.91 -3.21 8.45
N GLY A 13 -20.70 -3.09 9.51
CA GLY A 13 -20.25 -2.49 10.77
C GLY A 13 -19.11 -3.27 11.41
N ARG A 14 -19.17 -4.60 11.44
CA ARG A 14 -18.09 -5.46 11.95
C ARG A 14 -16.81 -5.31 11.14
N ARG A 15 -16.87 -5.43 9.83
CA ARG A 15 -15.70 -5.24 8.95
C ARG A 15 -15.08 -3.85 9.11
N ALA A 16 -15.90 -2.81 9.27
CA ALA A 16 -15.39 -1.46 9.53
C ALA A 16 -14.62 -1.37 10.85
N LEU A 17 -15.11 -1.99 11.91
CA LEU A 17 -14.41 -2.05 13.21
C LEU A 17 -13.08 -2.80 13.11
N GLU A 18 -13.04 -3.91 12.37
CA GLU A 18 -11.81 -4.67 12.12
C GLU A 18 -10.74 -3.80 11.42
N TYR A 19 -11.11 -3.04 10.37
CA TYR A 19 -10.17 -2.14 9.72
C TYR A 19 -9.78 -0.94 10.58
N ILE A 20 -10.68 -0.41 11.40
CA ILE A 20 -10.37 0.66 12.36
C ILE A 20 -9.26 0.20 13.31
N GLU A 21 -9.36 -1.01 13.85
CA GLU A 21 -8.36 -1.59 14.73
C GLU A 21 -7.06 -1.90 13.96
N GLN A 22 -7.17 -2.62 12.85
CA GLN A 22 -6.04 -3.09 12.04
C GLN A 22 -5.13 -1.94 11.58
N LEU A 23 -5.72 -0.84 11.10
CA LEU A 23 -4.99 0.34 10.62
C LEU A 23 -4.82 1.42 11.69
N SER A 24 -5.30 1.18 12.92
CA SER A 24 -5.31 2.18 14.00
C SER A 24 -5.89 3.51 13.55
N ILE A 25 -7.10 3.48 12.99
CA ILE A 25 -7.82 4.69 12.58
C ILE A 25 -8.35 5.38 13.82
N LYS A 26 -7.89 6.60 14.08
CA LYS A 26 -8.37 7.41 15.20
C LYS A 26 -9.72 8.04 14.83
N CYS A 27 -10.80 7.42 15.30
CA CYS A 27 -12.18 7.87 15.10
C CYS A 27 -13.04 7.49 16.32
N THR A 28 -14.24 8.07 16.40
CA THR A 28 -15.23 7.75 17.45
C THR A 28 -16.04 6.49 17.13
N GLY A 29 -15.91 5.96 15.93
CA GLY A 29 -16.58 4.74 15.49
C GLY A 29 -16.90 4.72 13.98
N PRO A 30 -17.47 3.61 13.48
CA PRO A 30 -17.64 3.38 12.05
C PRO A 30 -18.66 4.32 11.37
N LYS A 31 -19.44 5.05 12.16
CA LYS A 31 -20.44 6.02 11.65
C LYS A 31 -19.90 7.45 11.56
N GLN A 32 -18.69 7.72 12.05
CA GLN A 32 -18.08 9.04 11.96
C GLN A 32 -17.79 9.39 10.50
N PHE A 33 -18.07 10.62 10.10
CA PHE A 33 -17.78 11.06 8.73
C PHE A 33 -16.26 11.18 8.51
N ALA A 34 -15.78 10.62 7.40
CA ALA A 34 -14.36 10.66 7.06
C ALA A 34 -13.78 12.08 6.99
N LYS A 35 -14.58 13.06 6.54
CA LYS A 35 -14.19 14.48 6.45
C LYS A 35 -13.83 15.12 7.80
N GLU A 36 -14.24 14.53 8.90
CA GLU A 36 -13.96 15.02 10.26
C GLU A 36 -12.64 14.48 10.81
N LEU A 37 -12.00 13.57 10.08
CA LEU A 37 -10.75 12.95 10.50
C LEU A 37 -9.54 13.71 9.95
N SER A 38 -8.38 13.52 10.61
CA SER A 38 -7.11 14.01 10.08
C SER A 38 -6.77 13.36 8.74
N GLY A 39 -5.96 14.02 7.91
CA GLY A 39 -5.54 13.53 6.59
C GLY A 39 -4.98 12.10 6.62
N GLY A 40 -4.11 11.79 7.60
CA GLY A 40 -3.56 10.44 7.77
C GLY A 40 -4.62 9.39 8.11
N ASN A 41 -5.67 9.74 8.87
CA ASN A 41 -6.78 8.82 9.13
C ASN A 41 -7.70 8.68 7.91
N GLN A 42 -7.89 9.75 7.13
CA GLN A 42 -8.62 9.67 5.85
C GLN A 42 -7.89 8.73 4.87
N GLN A 43 -6.55 8.80 4.79
CA GLN A 43 -5.76 7.92 3.96
C GLN A 43 -5.90 6.45 4.38
N LYS A 44 -5.88 6.16 5.68
CA LYS A 44 -6.14 4.81 6.20
C LYS A 44 -7.55 4.31 5.84
N ILE A 45 -8.56 5.18 5.83
CA ILE A 45 -9.91 4.80 5.35
C ILE A 45 -9.88 4.45 3.86
N CYS A 46 -9.14 5.19 3.02
CA CYS A 46 -9.01 4.85 1.61
C CYS A 46 -8.39 3.45 1.42
N LEU A 47 -7.35 3.12 2.19
CA LEU A 47 -6.74 1.79 2.19
C LEU A 47 -7.71 0.71 2.69
N ALA A 48 -8.42 0.96 3.80
CA ALA A 48 -9.44 0.03 4.31
C ALA A 48 -10.50 -0.30 3.25
N ARG A 49 -10.96 0.71 2.51
CA ARG A 49 -11.92 0.53 1.40
C ARG A 49 -11.33 -0.28 0.26
N ALA A 50 -10.07 -0.07 -0.07
CA ALA A 50 -9.38 -0.83 -1.11
C ALA A 50 -9.23 -2.32 -0.71
N PHE A 51 -8.86 -2.60 0.55
CA PHE A 51 -8.78 -3.97 1.06
C PHE A 51 -10.15 -4.66 1.15
N ALA A 52 -11.21 -3.91 1.50
CA ALA A 52 -12.55 -4.46 1.67
C ALA A 52 -13.17 -5.06 0.40
N VAL A 53 -12.67 -4.71 -0.78
CA VAL A 53 -13.10 -5.28 -2.06
C VAL A 53 -12.27 -6.51 -2.47
N GLU A 54 -11.27 -6.89 -1.69
CA GLU A 54 -10.39 -8.05 -1.92
C GLU A 54 -9.87 -8.10 -3.37
N PRO A 55 -9.15 -7.07 -3.83
CA PRO A 55 -8.76 -6.95 -5.22
C PRO A 55 -7.68 -7.98 -5.57
N ARG A 56 -7.65 -8.45 -6.81
CA ARG A 56 -6.53 -9.25 -7.32
C ARG A 56 -5.28 -8.43 -7.59
N LEU A 57 -5.45 -7.15 -7.93
CA LEU A 57 -4.38 -6.17 -8.14
C LEU A 57 -4.72 -4.89 -7.39
N LEU A 58 -3.79 -4.42 -6.57
CA LEU A 58 -3.88 -3.17 -5.82
C LEU A 58 -2.74 -2.24 -6.21
N LEU A 59 -3.08 -1.06 -6.72
CA LEU A 59 -2.13 0.01 -7.00
C LEU A 59 -2.20 1.02 -5.87
N VAL A 60 -1.09 1.28 -5.20
CA VAL A 60 -1.00 2.24 -4.10
C VAL A 60 0.15 3.21 -4.33
N SER A 61 -0.12 4.48 -4.08
CA SER A 61 0.91 5.53 -4.16
C SER A 61 1.01 6.22 -2.81
N GLU A 62 2.23 6.31 -2.29
CA GLU A 62 2.56 6.96 -1.02
C GLU A 62 1.63 6.54 0.13
N PRO A 63 1.46 5.22 0.41
CA PRO A 63 0.44 4.74 1.34
C PRO A 63 0.65 5.21 2.78
N THR A 64 1.84 5.62 3.14
CA THR A 64 2.25 6.03 4.49
C THR A 64 2.45 7.54 4.63
N ARG A 65 2.27 8.30 3.54
CA ARG A 65 2.47 9.75 3.56
C ARG A 65 1.51 10.44 4.52
N GLY A 66 2.05 11.30 5.39
CA GLY A 66 1.25 12.03 6.38
C GLY A 66 0.72 11.16 7.53
N ILE A 67 1.20 9.93 7.65
CA ILE A 67 0.87 9.01 8.75
C ILE A 67 2.00 9.06 9.78
N ASP A 68 1.64 8.99 11.07
CA ASP A 68 2.63 8.94 12.16
C ASP A 68 3.48 7.66 12.09
N VAL A 69 4.73 7.75 12.58
CA VAL A 69 5.73 6.67 12.49
C VAL A 69 5.21 5.34 13.05
N GLY A 70 4.51 5.38 14.18
CA GLY A 70 3.94 4.17 14.81
C GLY A 70 2.85 3.50 13.98
N ALA A 71 2.12 4.28 13.18
CA ALA A 71 1.07 3.76 12.32
C ALA A 71 1.56 3.36 10.92
N LYS A 72 2.71 3.88 10.43
CA LYS A 72 3.32 3.47 9.17
C LYS A 72 3.51 1.96 9.09
N LYS A 73 4.12 1.37 10.11
CA LYS A 73 4.34 -0.08 10.18
C LYS A 73 3.03 -0.85 10.01
N ARG A 74 1.94 -0.43 10.65
CA ARG A 74 0.65 -1.12 10.56
C ARG A 74 0.06 -1.08 9.14
N VAL A 75 0.28 0.03 8.42
CA VAL A 75 -0.13 0.15 7.01
C VAL A 75 0.67 -0.82 6.14
N LEU A 76 2.00 -0.87 6.31
CA LEU A 76 2.86 -1.81 5.58
C LEU A 76 2.53 -3.27 5.91
N ASP A 77 2.29 -3.60 7.19
CA ASP A 77 1.87 -4.93 7.62
C ASP A 77 0.50 -5.32 7.01
N ALA A 78 -0.42 -4.37 6.85
CA ALA A 78 -1.72 -4.61 6.22
C ALA A 78 -1.58 -4.89 4.72
N LEU A 79 -0.68 -4.19 4.02
CA LEU A 79 -0.34 -4.47 2.62
C LEU A 79 0.25 -5.87 2.48
N LEU A 80 1.25 -6.22 3.29
CA LEU A 80 1.84 -7.57 3.30
C LEU A 80 0.79 -8.65 3.55
N ARG A 81 -0.11 -8.43 4.48
CA ARG A 81 -1.18 -9.38 4.82
C ARG A 81 -2.13 -9.56 3.64
N SER A 82 -2.56 -8.48 3.00
CA SER A 82 -3.40 -8.54 1.79
C SER A 82 -2.73 -9.36 0.68
N ASN A 83 -1.43 -9.22 0.50
CA ASN A 83 -0.68 -10.03 -0.45
C ASN A 83 -0.63 -11.52 -0.03
N ARG A 84 -0.21 -11.82 1.20
CA ARG A 84 0.08 -13.18 1.65
C ARG A 84 -1.18 -14.02 1.93
N GLU A 85 -2.21 -13.39 2.52
CA GLU A 85 -3.42 -14.11 2.95
C GLU A 85 -4.50 -14.11 1.87
N HIS A 86 -4.59 -13.04 1.06
CA HIS A 86 -5.64 -12.88 0.04
C HIS A 86 -5.11 -13.00 -1.40
N GLY A 87 -3.80 -13.20 -1.60
CA GLY A 87 -3.21 -13.34 -2.93
C GLY A 87 -3.27 -12.06 -3.78
N THR A 88 -3.44 -10.90 -3.15
CA THR A 88 -3.46 -9.61 -3.85
C THR A 88 -2.07 -9.29 -4.39
N THR A 89 -1.93 -9.08 -5.69
CA THR A 89 -0.73 -8.48 -6.26
C THR A 89 -0.71 -6.99 -5.96
N ILE A 90 0.39 -6.47 -5.42
CA ILE A 90 0.49 -5.06 -5.03
C ILE A 90 1.59 -4.38 -5.83
N VAL A 91 1.25 -3.26 -6.46
CA VAL A 91 2.21 -2.32 -7.03
C VAL A 91 2.21 -1.06 -6.17
N MET A 92 3.32 -0.85 -5.47
CA MET A 92 3.49 0.27 -4.55
C MET A 92 4.46 1.30 -5.12
N VAL A 93 4.07 2.56 -5.05
CA VAL A 93 4.95 3.70 -5.31
C VAL A 93 5.20 4.41 -3.99
N SER A 94 6.47 4.64 -3.65
CA SER A 94 6.89 5.42 -2.47
C SER A 94 8.17 6.17 -2.76
N SER A 95 8.30 7.35 -2.20
CA SER A 95 9.55 8.11 -2.14
C SER A 95 10.49 7.63 -1.03
N GLU A 96 9.99 6.79 -0.11
CA GLU A 96 10.77 6.23 0.99
C GLU A 96 11.29 4.84 0.60
N LEU A 97 12.54 4.78 0.12
CA LEU A 97 13.18 3.53 -0.33
C LEU A 97 13.15 2.43 0.73
N GLU A 98 13.31 2.78 2.01
CA GLU A 98 13.30 1.82 3.10
C GLU A 98 11.95 1.10 3.24
N GLU A 99 10.83 1.78 2.95
CA GLU A 99 9.51 1.15 2.96
C GLU A 99 9.38 0.11 1.84
N LEU A 100 9.87 0.44 0.63
CA LEU A 100 9.88 -0.49 -0.50
C LEU A 100 10.76 -1.71 -0.20
N ARG A 101 11.95 -1.48 0.34
CA ARG A 101 12.88 -2.57 0.71
C ARG A 101 12.33 -3.48 1.81
N ALA A 102 11.49 -2.93 2.68
CA ALA A 102 10.92 -3.70 3.80
C ALA A 102 9.82 -4.68 3.39
N ILE A 103 9.09 -4.40 2.31
CA ILE A 103 7.87 -5.18 1.98
C ILE A 103 7.76 -5.67 0.54
N CYS A 104 8.56 -5.15 -0.40
CA CYS A 104 8.46 -5.52 -1.81
C CYS A 104 9.41 -6.68 -2.16
N ASP A 105 9.00 -7.54 -3.08
CA ASP A 105 9.86 -8.60 -3.62
C ASP A 105 10.89 -8.05 -4.64
N ARG A 106 10.57 -6.92 -5.27
CA ARG A 106 11.41 -6.23 -6.25
C ARG A 106 11.14 -4.74 -6.19
N VAL A 107 12.17 -3.94 -6.42
CA VAL A 107 12.08 -2.48 -6.48
C VAL A 107 12.51 -2.00 -7.86
N ALA A 108 11.58 -1.39 -8.59
CA ALA A 108 11.86 -0.75 -9.88
C ALA A 108 12.16 0.73 -9.65
N ILE A 109 13.27 1.21 -10.18
CA ILE A 109 13.64 2.62 -10.17
C ILE A 109 13.19 3.23 -11.50
N VAL A 110 12.42 4.31 -11.39
CA VAL A 110 11.92 5.06 -12.54
C VAL A 110 12.66 6.38 -12.63
N ASP A 111 13.30 6.62 -13.75
CA ASP A 111 14.00 7.86 -14.07
C ASP A 111 13.57 8.34 -15.47
N GLU A 112 13.28 9.63 -15.62
CA GLU A 112 12.81 10.27 -16.86
C GLU A 112 11.69 9.49 -17.59
N GLY A 113 10.75 8.92 -16.82
CA GLY A 113 9.61 8.16 -17.38
C GLY A 113 9.97 6.77 -17.92
N ARG A 114 11.13 6.23 -17.56
CA ARG A 114 11.61 4.89 -17.94
C ARG A 114 12.07 4.13 -16.73
N ILE A 115 12.04 2.80 -16.80
CA ILE A 115 12.64 1.94 -15.78
C ILE A 115 14.14 1.97 -15.98
N ALA A 116 14.88 2.60 -15.04
CA ALA A 116 16.34 2.65 -15.01
C ALA A 116 16.95 1.29 -14.63
N GLY A 117 16.27 0.57 -13.73
CA GLY A 117 16.66 -0.76 -13.28
C GLY A 117 15.65 -1.36 -12.33
N ILE A 118 15.76 -2.67 -12.10
CA ILE A 118 14.98 -3.42 -11.12
C ILE A 118 15.98 -4.15 -10.23
N LEU A 119 15.87 -3.91 -8.92
CA LEU A 119 16.77 -4.49 -7.91
C LEU A 119 15.98 -5.34 -6.92
N ALA A 120 16.70 -6.32 -6.34
CA ALA A 120 16.22 -7.01 -5.14
C ALA A 120 16.20 -6.02 -3.95
N PRO A 121 15.27 -6.14 -2.99
CA PRO A 121 15.23 -5.25 -1.84
C PRO A 121 16.50 -5.29 -0.98
N GLU A 122 17.25 -6.39 -1.02
CA GLU A 122 18.51 -6.58 -0.29
C GLU A 122 19.74 -6.00 -1.00
N ALA A 123 19.62 -5.54 -2.24
CA ALA A 123 20.72 -4.94 -3.01
C ALA A 123 21.38 -3.78 -2.25
N ASP A 124 22.62 -3.49 -2.56
CA ASP A 124 23.37 -2.43 -1.89
C ASP A 124 22.73 -1.05 -2.13
N LEU A 125 22.75 -0.20 -1.11
CA LEU A 125 22.21 1.17 -1.23
C LEU A 125 22.92 1.98 -2.32
N SER A 126 24.19 1.69 -2.60
CA SER A 126 24.93 2.31 -3.69
C SER A 126 24.33 1.99 -5.06
N GLU A 127 23.85 0.77 -5.29
CA GLU A 127 23.19 0.40 -6.54
C GLU A 127 21.88 1.17 -6.75
N PHE A 128 21.07 1.29 -5.68
CA PHE A 128 19.88 2.15 -5.71
C PHE A 128 20.26 3.60 -6.02
N GLY A 129 21.31 4.13 -5.36
CA GLY A 129 21.80 5.49 -5.56
C GLY A 129 22.22 5.76 -6.99
N LEU A 130 22.98 4.85 -7.62
CA LEU A 130 23.42 4.99 -9.01
C LEU A 130 22.24 5.05 -9.98
N LEU A 131 21.29 4.12 -9.84
CA LEU A 131 20.09 4.11 -10.69
C LEU A 131 19.20 5.36 -10.48
N MET A 132 19.08 5.84 -9.24
CA MET A 132 18.34 7.06 -8.91
C MET A 132 19.04 8.33 -9.43
N ALA A 133 20.37 8.27 -9.63
CA ALA A 133 21.15 9.34 -10.24
C ALA A 133 21.15 9.32 -11.78
N GLY A 134 20.40 8.39 -12.39
CA GLY A 134 20.30 8.24 -13.84
C GLY A 134 21.42 7.39 -14.46
N GLU A 135 22.27 6.76 -13.66
CA GLU A 135 23.24 5.78 -14.16
C GLU A 135 22.50 4.47 -14.45
N ARG A 136 22.36 4.14 -15.72
CA ARG A 136 21.70 2.89 -16.13
C ARG A 136 22.55 1.70 -15.75
N ALA A 137 21.95 0.69 -15.13
CA ALA A 137 22.55 -0.62 -15.05
C ALA A 137 22.94 -1.04 -16.48
N ALA A 138 24.22 -1.44 -16.67
CA ALA A 138 24.66 -2.00 -17.94
C ALA A 138 23.67 -3.12 -18.31
N ALA A 139 23.06 -3.02 -19.50
CA ALA A 139 22.00 -3.90 -19.98
C ALA A 139 22.48 -5.36 -19.91
N GLY A 140 22.13 -6.04 -18.84
CA GLY A 140 22.42 -7.42 -18.54
C GLY A 140 21.12 -8.20 -18.45
N ALA A 141 20.77 -8.87 -19.54
CA ALA A 141 19.93 -10.06 -19.61
C ALA A 141 18.61 -10.04 -18.81
N ALA A 142 17.56 -9.54 -19.44
CA ALA A 142 16.20 -9.99 -19.17
C ALA A 142 15.65 -10.59 -20.47
N ASP A 143 16.22 -11.72 -20.88
CA ASP A 143 15.58 -12.71 -21.75
C ASP A 143 15.40 -13.97 -20.89
N ALA A 144 14.17 -14.20 -20.43
CA ALA A 144 13.55 -15.51 -20.19
C ALA A 144 12.12 -15.31 -19.69
#